data_3e7b57396ba909a16718eda504b693fc
#
_entry.id   3e7b57396ba909a16718eda504b693fc
#
_cell.length_a   1.000
_cell.length_b   1.000
_cell.length_c   1.000
_cell.angle_alpha   90.00
_cell.angle_beta   90.00
_cell.angle_gamma   90.00
#
_symmetry.space_group_name_H-M   'P 1'
#
loop_
_entity.id
_entity.type
_entity.pdbx_description
1 polymer ?
#
loop_
_entity_poly.entity_id
_entity_poly.type
_entity_poly.pdbx_seq_one_letter_code
_entity_poly.pdbx_strand_id
1 'polypeptide(L)'
;MSERSTVEDCFYDPRGVVHAAHRDLAPRVPSAAGLRLGILDNTKWNGWRVLERTAQLLGEQTPFASVTRYKKESFSVNAEDELIARIAAENDVALIGIGD
;
A
#
# COMPACT_ATOMS: atom_id res chain seq x y z
N MET A 1 21.76 16.03 33.44
CA MET A 1 22.46 15.66 32.88
C MET A 1 22.69 15.65 31.54
N SER A 2 22.22 16.28 30.86
CA SER A 2 22.35 16.26 29.52
C SER A 2 23.60 16.74 29.02
N GLU A 3 24.38 17.24 29.86
CA GLU A 3 25.61 17.66 29.40
C GLU A 3 26.43 16.56 28.91
N ARG A 4 26.00 15.35 29.12
CA ARG A 4 26.72 14.26 28.59
C ARG A 4 26.69 14.24 27.10
N SER A 5 25.89 15.01 26.49
CA SER A 5 25.88 15.01 25.08
C SER A 5 27.10 15.76 24.57
N THR A 6 28.20 15.22 24.73
CA THR A 6 29.43 15.76 24.26
C THR A 6 29.95 14.89 23.14
N VAL A 7 31.17 15.14 22.72
CA VAL A 7 31.72 14.46 21.58
C VAL A 7 31.70 12.94 21.74
N GLU A 8 32.02 12.47 22.93
CA GLU A 8 32.06 11.04 23.11
C GLU A 8 30.67 10.40 23.09
N ASP A 9 29.62 11.18 23.26
CA ASP A 9 28.25 10.69 23.18
C ASP A 9 27.59 11.04 21.86
N CYS A 10 28.39 11.50 20.91
CA CYS A 10 27.83 11.99 19.66
C CYS A 10 27.77 10.86 18.63
N PHE A 11 26.58 10.53 18.18
CA PHE A 11 26.37 9.53 17.17
C PHE A 11 25.58 10.12 16.03
N TYR A 12 25.85 9.65 14.83
CA TYR A 12 25.02 10.05 13.70
C TYR A 12 23.74 9.22 13.72
N ASP A 13 22.63 9.90 13.59
CA ASP A 13 21.34 9.24 13.45
C ASP A 13 21.20 8.84 11.97
N PRO A 14 21.18 7.56 11.66
CA PRO A 14 21.10 7.13 10.27
C PRO A 14 19.71 7.29 9.66
N ARG A 15 18.72 7.65 10.46
CA ARG A 15 17.37 7.80 9.96
C ARG A 15 17.26 9.09 9.17
N GLY A 16 16.63 9.01 8.01
CA GLY A 16 16.34 10.19 7.23
C GLY A 16 15.19 10.99 7.82
N VAL A 17 15.12 12.24 7.43
CA VAL A 17 13.98 13.09 7.77
C VAL A 17 13.07 13.13 6.56
N VAL A 18 11.81 12.75 6.75
CA VAL A 18 10.84 12.75 5.66
C VAL A 18 10.05 14.06 5.73
N HIS A 19 10.21 14.87 4.69
CA HIS A 19 9.47 16.12 4.55
C HIS A 19 8.35 15.94 3.52
N ALA A 20 7.44 15.03 3.81
CA ALA A 20 6.31 14.77 2.93
C ALA A 20 5.11 15.61 3.39
N ALA A 21 4.30 16.03 2.44
CA ALA A 21 3.06 16.71 2.76
C ALA A 21 2.13 15.75 3.50
N HIS A 22 1.50 16.26 4.56
CA HIS A 22 0.51 15.48 5.27
C HIS A 22 -0.72 15.30 4.39
N ARG A 23 -1.23 14.07 4.32
CA ARG A 23 -2.46 13.76 3.60
C ARG A 23 -3.39 12.99 4.50
N ASP A 24 -4.66 13.32 4.42
CA ASP A 24 -5.66 12.59 5.16
C ASP A 24 -5.84 11.20 4.57
N LEU A 25 -6.22 10.27 5.43
CA LEU A 25 -6.59 8.94 4.96
C LEU A 25 -7.93 9.01 4.22
N ALA A 26 -8.11 8.08 3.28
CA ALA A 26 -9.40 7.96 2.62
C ALA A 26 -10.50 7.64 3.63
N PRO A 27 -11.72 8.07 3.38
CA PRO A 27 -12.84 7.71 4.26
C PRO A 27 -13.00 6.20 4.37
N ARG A 28 -13.39 5.75 5.56
CA ARG A 28 -13.66 4.33 5.77
C ARG A 28 -14.94 3.94 5.07
N VAL A 29 -14.92 2.74 4.45
CA VAL A 29 -16.14 2.18 3.89
C VAL A 29 -16.94 1.50 4.99
N PRO A 30 -18.29 1.59 4.98
CA PRO A 30 -19.09 0.92 6.01
C PRO A 30 -18.99 -0.59 5.98
N SER A 31 -18.82 -1.17 4.79
CA SER A 31 -18.67 -2.60 4.59
C SER A 31 -17.96 -2.83 3.27
N ALA A 32 -17.19 -3.88 3.18
CA ALA A 32 -16.57 -4.29 1.92
C ALA A 32 -17.52 -5.13 1.06
N ALA A 33 -18.66 -5.54 1.60
CA ALA A 33 -19.59 -6.38 0.85
C ALA A 33 -20.14 -5.65 -0.38
N GLY A 34 -20.06 -6.32 -1.52
CA GLY A 34 -20.58 -5.76 -2.77
C GLY A 34 -19.71 -4.67 -3.40
N LEU A 35 -18.53 -4.40 -2.85
CA LEU A 35 -17.62 -3.43 -3.43
C LEU A 35 -16.74 -4.07 -4.51
N ARG A 36 -16.28 -3.23 -5.43
CA ARG A 36 -15.32 -3.64 -6.45
C ARG A 36 -13.92 -3.52 -5.87
N LEU A 37 -13.18 -4.62 -5.84
CA LEU A 37 -11.82 -4.66 -5.31
C LEU A 37 -10.82 -4.65 -6.45
N GLY A 38 -9.88 -3.70 -6.41
CA GLY A 38 -8.72 -3.73 -7.27
C GLY A 38 -7.52 -4.27 -6.48
N ILE A 39 -6.69 -5.08 -7.11
CA ILE A 39 -5.47 -5.58 -6.51
C ILE A 39 -4.30 -5.07 -7.33
N LEU A 40 -3.41 -4.29 -6.72
CA LEU A 40 -2.21 -3.81 -7.40
C LEU A 40 -1.01 -4.64 -6.98
N ASP A 41 -0.54 -5.47 -7.91
CA ASP A 41 0.66 -6.26 -7.74
C ASP A 41 1.88 -5.39 -8.04
N ASN A 42 2.75 -5.17 -7.06
CA ASN A 42 3.94 -4.35 -7.29
C ASN A 42 5.12 -5.17 -7.82
N THR A 43 4.90 -6.41 -8.23
CA THR A 43 5.88 -7.32 -8.85
C THR A 43 6.99 -7.82 -7.93
N LYS A 44 6.86 -7.66 -6.63
CA LYS A 44 7.76 -8.31 -5.68
C LYS A 44 7.60 -9.82 -5.75
N TRP A 45 8.70 -10.53 -5.55
CA TRP A 45 8.69 -11.99 -5.53
C TRP A 45 7.66 -12.51 -4.53
N ASN A 46 6.82 -13.40 -4.98
CA ASN A 46 5.72 -13.98 -4.20
C ASN A 46 4.64 -12.99 -3.72
N GLY A 47 4.77 -11.71 -4.03
CA GLY A 47 3.79 -10.71 -3.61
C GLY A 47 2.40 -11.01 -4.14
N TRP A 48 2.31 -11.42 -5.39
CA TRP A 48 1.02 -11.76 -6.00
C TRP A 48 0.29 -12.87 -5.23
N ARG A 49 1.03 -13.90 -4.81
CA ARG A 49 0.42 -15.00 -4.08
C ARG A 49 -0.18 -14.57 -2.76
N VAL A 50 0.52 -13.68 -2.06
CA VAL A 50 0.02 -13.13 -0.79
C VAL A 50 -1.23 -12.29 -1.03
N LEU A 51 -1.20 -11.43 -2.04
CA LEU A 51 -2.34 -10.57 -2.35
C LEU A 51 -3.56 -11.38 -2.77
N GLU A 52 -3.35 -12.38 -3.62
CA GLU A 52 -4.43 -13.23 -4.08
C GLU A 52 -5.06 -14.02 -2.92
N ARG A 53 -4.23 -14.59 -2.07
CA ARG A 53 -4.73 -15.33 -0.92
C ARG A 53 -5.47 -14.43 0.06
N THR A 54 -4.97 -13.23 0.27
CA THR A 54 -5.63 -12.25 1.12
C THR A 54 -7.01 -11.90 0.56
N ALA A 55 -7.10 -11.65 -0.74
CA ALA A 55 -8.37 -11.34 -1.39
C ALA A 55 -9.35 -12.51 -1.28
N GLN A 56 -8.89 -13.74 -1.45
CA GLN A 56 -9.74 -14.92 -1.28
C GLN A 56 -10.32 -15.01 0.12
N LEU A 57 -9.48 -14.85 1.13
CA LEU A 57 -9.92 -14.94 2.52
C LEU A 57 -10.89 -13.81 2.88
N LEU A 58 -10.63 -12.61 2.40
CA LEU A 58 -11.55 -11.50 2.59
C LEU A 58 -12.89 -11.75 1.91
N GLY A 59 -12.86 -12.30 0.70
CA GLY A 59 -14.06 -12.60 -0.07
C GLY A 59 -14.92 -13.68 0.56
N GLU A 60 -14.33 -14.60 1.32
CA GLU A 60 -15.09 -15.61 2.06
C GLU A 60 -15.92 -14.99 3.18
N GLN A 61 -15.37 -13.92 3.81
CA GLN A 61 -16.10 -13.23 4.88
C GLN A 61 -17.02 -12.16 4.31
N THR A 62 -16.61 -11.49 3.26
CA THR A 62 -17.30 -10.33 2.74
C THR A 62 -17.20 -10.35 1.21
N PRO A 63 -18.20 -10.90 0.51
CA PRO A 63 -18.12 -11.06 -0.94
C PRO A 63 -17.99 -9.72 -1.67
N PHE A 64 -17.01 -9.62 -2.56
CA PHE A 64 -16.84 -8.47 -3.44
C PHE A 64 -17.71 -8.62 -4.67
N ALA A 65 -18.11 -7.48 -5.25
CA ALA A 65 -18.82 -7.50 -6.52
C ALA A 65 -17.90 -7.91 -7.66
N SER A 66 -16.65 -7.49 -7.59
CA SER A 66 -15.63 -7.86 -8.57
C SER A 66 -14.24 -7.77 -7.95
N VAL A 67 -13.31 -8.50 -8.53
CA VAL A 67 -11.89 -8.46 -8.14
C VAL A 67 -11.10 -8.31 -9.42
N THR A 68 -10.38 -7.21 -9.55
CA THR A 68 -9.60 -6.90 -10.76
C THR A 68 -8.14 -6.77 -10.39
N ARG A 69 -7.31 -7.44 -11.17
CA ARG A 69 -5.86 -7.44 -10.94
C ARG A 69 -5.19 -6.41 -11.82
N TYR A 70 -4.30 -5.64 -11.23
CA TYR A 70 -3.42 -4.70 -11.92
C TYR A 70 -1.99 -5.00 -11.55
N LYS A 71 -1.07 -4.62 -12.41
CA LYS A 71 0.34 -4.91 -12.21
C LYS A 71 1.18 -3.70 -12.55
N LYS A 72 2.09 -3.35 -11.66
CA LYS A 72 3.08 -2.33 -11.95
C LYS A 72 4.19 -2.90 -12.83
N GLU A 73 4.90 -2.01 -13.49
CA GLU A 73 6.04 -2.38 -14.31
C GLU A 73 7.18 -2.94 -13.45
N SER A 74 7.42 -2.33 -12.30
CA SER A 74 8.52 -2.74 -11.41
C SER A 74 8.21 -2.33 -9.98
N PHE A 75 8.71 -3.10 -9.01
CA PHE A 75 8.57 -2.73 -7.60
C PHE A 75 9.44 -1.54 -7.22
N SER A 76 10.40 -1.16 -8.06
CA SER A 76 11.32 -0.07 -7.75
C SER A 76 10.84 1.28 -8.26
N VAL A 77 9.70 1.35 -8.93
CA VAL A 77 9.13 2.59 -9.45
C VAL A 77 7.70 2.75 -8.96
N ASN A 78 7.25 4.00 -8.92
CA ASN A 78 5.85 4.27 -8.57
C ASN A 78 4.93 3.82 -9.71
N ALA A 79 3.69 3.54 -9.36
CA ALA A 79 2.66 3.29 -10.36
C ALA A 79 2.46 4.54 -11.21
N GLU A 80 2.26 4.35 -12.50
CA GLU A 80 1.98 5.46 -13.41
C GLU A 80 0.65 6.11 -13.05
N ASP A 81 0.56 7.43 -13.29
CA ASP A 81 -0.67 8.17 -12.99
C ASP A 81 -1.89 7.60 -13.72
N GLU A 82 -1.70 7.15 -14.97
CA GLU A 82 -2.79 6.52 -15.72
C GLU A 82 -3.28 5.24 -15.07
N LEU A 83 -2.36 4.44 -14.55
CA LEU A 83 -2.74 3.20 -13.85
C LEU A 83 -3.51 3.52 -12.57
N ILE A 84 -3.05 4.49 -11.80
CA ILE A 84 -3.72 4.90 -10.57
C ILE A 84 -5.14 5.42 -10.89
N ALA A 85 -5.26 6.25 -11.92
CA ALA A 85 -6.56 6.77 -12.33
C ALA A 85 -7.51 5.66 -12.78
N ARG A 86 -6.99 4.66 -13.50
CA ARG A 86 -7.80 3.53 -13.95
C ARG A 86 -8.29 2.69 -12.78
N ILE A 87 -7.39 2.41 -11.83
CA ILE A 87 -7.76 1.65 -10.63
C ILE A 87 -8.85 2.40 -9.85
N ALA A 88 -8.69 3.70 -9.68
CA ALA A 88 -9.65 4.52 -8.95
C ALA A 88 -11.01 4.56 -9.64
N ALA A 89 -11.03 4.58 -10.98
CA ALA A 89 -12.28 4.63 -11.74
C ALA A 89 -13.02 3.30 -11.75
N GLU A 90 -12.28 2.19 -11.74
CA GLU A 90 -12.83 0.85 -11.90
C GLU A 90 -13.15 0.14 -10.58
N ASN A 91 -12.70 0.68 -9.46
CA ASN A 91 -12.83 0.01 -8.17
C ASN A 91 -13.28 0.96 -7.08
N ASP A 92 -13.79 0.38 -6.01
CA ASP A 92 -14.20 1.12 -4.81
C ASP A 92 -13.14 1.07 -3.73
N VAL A 93 -12.38 -0.03 -3.68
CA VAL A 93 -11.27 -0.23 -2.73
C VAL A 93 -10.13 -0.92 -3.46
N ALA A 94 -8.93 -0.76 -2.93
CA ALA A 94 -7.74 -1.37 -3.51
C ALA A 94 -6.89 -2.05 -2.43
N LEU A 95 -6.31 -3.20 -2.79
CA LEU A 95 -5.36 -3.92 -1.97
C LEU A 95 -4.00 -3.83 -2.67
N ILE A 96 -3.01 -3.30 -1.98
CA ILE A 96 -1.69 -3.04 -2.53
C ILE A 96 -0.63 -3.70 -1.65
N GLY A 97 0.39 -4.23 -2.24
CA GLY A 97 1.55 -4.83 -1.58
C GLY A 97 2.58 -5.20 -2.63
N ILE A 98 3.80 -5.45 -2.29
CA ILE A 98 4.31 -5.59 -0.93
C ILE A 98 5.43 -4.58 -0.79
N GLY A 99 5.44 -3.82 0.30
CA GLY A 99 6.50 -2.90 0.59
C GLY A 99 7.62 -3.57 1.37
N ASP A 100 8.83 -3.04 1.24
CA ASP A 100 9.96 -3.54 2.02
C ASP A 100 10.88 -2.41 2.52
#